data_8463990945977b44d914213062326010
#
_entry.id   8463990945977b44d914213062326010
#
_cell.length_a   1.000
_cell.length_b   1.000
_cell.length_c   1.000
_cell.angle_alpha   90.00
_cell.angle_beta   90.00
_cell.angle_gamma   90.00
#
_symmetry.space_group_name_H-M   'P 1'
#
loop_
_entity.id
_entity.type
_entity.pdbx_description
1 polymer ?
#
loop_
_entity_poly.entity_id
_entity_poly.type
_entity_poly.pdbx_seq_one_letter_code
_entity_poly.pdbx_strand_id
1 'polypeptide(L)'
;MTPAPAEDAHYDARWGYRRFDARRYEARRYGGVVRRLNHRLLERALAKGLAGVRPGGVVLDAPCGTGVLADFLRGLGLRIVGADISPAMLEVAKERGPVIGHVRADLERPPLRPGSVDAVVSTRFLMHLPAALRPRVLRAMATLTRGPVVATVCHPYTVKTFGRSVRAALGRKVKKSPRLTRLELEAEVASAGLRLERVIPVMPILSEVWVIVVHATPGAA
;
A
#
# COMPACT_ATOMS: atom_id res chain seq x y z
N MET A 1 30.14 -17.08 -8.11
CA MET A 1 28.92 -16.24 -8.17
C MET A 1 27.76 -17.16 -8.49
N THR A 2 27.01 -17.55 -7.49
CA THR A 2 25.82 -18.41 -7.63
C THR A 2 24.68 -17.54 -8.17
N PRO A 3 23.98 -17.93 -9.25
CA PRO A 3 22.83 -17.17 -9.73
C PRO A 3 21.73 -17.19 -8.67
N ALA A 4 21.13 -16.02 -8.42
CA ALA A 4 19.98 -15.89 -7.53
C ALA A 4 18.82 -16.77 -8.03
N PRO A 5 18.02 -17.38 -7.12
CA PRO A 5 16.92 -18.23 -7.52
C PRO A 5 15.88 -17.45 -8.34
N ALA A 6 15.27 -18.12 -9.31
CA ALA A 6 14.35 -17.55 -10.31
C ALA A 6 13.11 -16.84 -9.76
N GLU A 7 12.80 -16.97 -8.47
CA GLU A 7 11.74 -16.23 -7.77
C GLU A 7 12.06 -14.75 -7.56
N ASP A 8 13.33 -14.37 -7.51
CA ASP A 8 13.75 -12.97 -7.38
C ASP A 8 13.66 -12.18 -8.68
N ALA A 9 13.63 -12.85 -9.83
CA ALA A 9 13.61 -12.21 -11.15
C ALA A 9 12.32 -11.40 -11.45
N HIS A 10 11.21 -11.64 -10.74
CA HIS A 10 9.97 -10.89 -10.90
C HIS A 10 9.84 -9.66 -9.97
N TYR A 11 10.72 -9.49 -9.00
CA TYR A 11 10.69 -8.35 -8.08
C TYR A 11 11.58 -7.18 -8.53
N ASP A 12 11.91 -7.13 -9.78
CA ASP A 12 12.68 -6.02 -10.38
C ASP A 12 11.84 -4.72 -10.55
N ALA A 13 10.71 -4.62 -9.86
CA ALA A 13 9.97 -3.37 -9.70
C ALA A 13 10.85 -2.24 -9.12
N ARG A 14 11.90 -2.57 -8.33
CA ARG A 14 12.94 -1.64 -7.89
C ARG A 14 13.64 -0.93 -9.07
N TRP A 15 13.81 -1.61 -10.19
CA TRP A 15 14.48 -1.10 -11.40
C TRP A 15 13.50 -0.48 -12.39
N GLY A 16 12.28 -0.99 -12.50
CA GLY A 16 11.24 -0.46 -13.39
C GLY A 16 10.85 0.98 -13.05
N TYR A 17 10.79 1.32 -11.76
CA TYR A 17 10.49 2.68 -11.30
C TYR A 17 11.66 3.68 -11.46
N ARG A 18 12.89 3.24 -11.71
CA ARG A 18 14.03 4.15 -11.96
C ARG A 18 13.96 4.89 -13.31
N ARG A 19 13.28 4.33 -14.31
CA ARG A 19 13.11 4.91 -15.64
C ARG A 19 11.72 5.51 -15.88
N PHE A 20 10.93 5.64 -14.82
CA PHE A 20 9.55 6.04 -14.95
C PHE A 20 9.42 7.56 -14.90
N ASP A 21 8.72 8.13 -15.88
CA ASP A 21 8.26 9.52 -15.80
C ASP A 21 7.13 9.62 -14.77
N ALA A 22 7.48 10.06 -13.56
CA ALA A 22 6.59 10.13 -12.42
C ALA A 22 5.35 11.02 -12.68
N ARG A 23 5.53 12.12 -13.41
CA ARG A 23 4.42 13.04 -13.78
C ARG A 23 3.47 12.39 -14.80
N ARG A 24 4.01 11.66 -15.78
CA ARG A 24 3.22 10.92 -16.76
C ARG A 24 2.46 9.75 -16.14
N TYR A 25 3.04 9.10 -15.13
CA TYR A 25 2.38 8.08 -14.32
C TYR A 25 1.18 8.67 -13.59
N GLU A 26 1.36 9.80 -12.94
CA GLU A 26 0.31 10.47 -12.20
C GLU A 26 -0.87 10.86 -13.11
N ALA A 27 -0.61 11.56 -14.22
CA ALA A 27 -1.65 11.96 -15.18
C ALA A 27 -2.46 10.75 -15.70
N ARG A 28 -1.80 9.63 -15.99
CA ARG A 28 -2.46 8.39 -16.41
C ARG A 28 -3.29 7.75 -15.29
N ARG A 29 -2.86 7.88 -14.04
CA ARG A 29 -3.46 7.14 -12.91
C ARG A 29 -4.60 7.88 -12.24
N TYR A 30 -4.56 9.19 -12.21
CA TYR A 30 -5.53 10.01 -11.47
C TYR A 30 -6.39 10.93 -12.37
N GLY A 31 -6.13 10.96 -13.67
CA GLY A 31 -6.95 11.71 -14.63
C GLY A 31 -8.33 11.08 -14.88
N GLY A 32 -9.36 11.91 -15.05
CA GLY A 32 -10.73 11.50 -15.35
C GLY A 32 -11.66 11.33 -14.13
N VAL A 33 -12.96 11.53 -14.37
CA VAL A 33 -13.99 11.60 -13.32
C VAL A 33 -14.09 10.31 -12.50
N VAL A 34 -14.11 9.15 -13.17
CA VAL A 34 -14.23 7.83 -12.50
C VAL A 34 -13.03 7.56 -11.61
N ARG A 35 -11.82 7.96 -12.01
CA ARG A 35 -10.62 7.75 -11.22
C ARG A 35 -10.59 8.67 -10.00
N ARG A 36 -11.06 9.92 -10.14
CA ARG A 36 -11.22 10.84 -9.01
C ARG A 36 -12.24 10.33 -7.99
N LEU A 37 -13.37 9.80 -8.46
CA LEU A 37 -14.36 9.19 -7.57
C LEU A 37 -13.77 8.00 -6.81
N ASN A 38 -13.10 7.08 -7.51
CA ASN A 38 -12.44 5.93 -6.88
C ASN A 38 -11.37 6.36 -5.87
N HIS A 39 -10.66 7.45 -6.13
CA HIS A 39 -9.68 8.01 -5.20
C HIS A 39 -10.36 8.52 -3.92
N ARG A 40 -11.43 9.31 -4.05
CA ARG A 40 -12.22 9.80 -2.90
C ARG A 40 -12.81 8.65 -2.07
N LEU A 41 -13.26 7.58 -2.70
CA LEU A 41 -13.75 6.40 -1.99
C LEU A 41 -12.63 5.67 -1.23
N LEU A 42 -11.43 5.60 -1.82
CA LEU A 42 -10.25 5.09 -1.14
C LEU A 42 -9.90 5.96 0.06
N GLU A 43 -9.86 7.29 -0.09
CA GLU A 43 -9.60 8.23 1.01
C GLU A 43 -10.59 8.05 2.16
N ARG A 44 -11.89 7.88 1.87
CA ARG A 44 -12.91 7.59 2.89
C ARG A 44 -12.64 6.28 3.64
N ALA A 45 -12.20 5.24 2.93
CA ALA A 45 -11.86 3.97 3.56
C ALA A 45 -10.57 4.08 4.41
N LEU A 46 -9.56 4.83 3.93
CA LEU A 46 -8.35 5.13 4.69
C LEU A 46 -8.65 5.95 5.95
N ALA A 47 -9.53 6.97 5.85
CA ALA A 47 -9.96 7.76 7.01
C ALA A 47 -10.58 6.87 8.11
N LYS A 48 -11.42 5.89 7.73
CA LYS A 48 -11.95 4.90 8.67
C LYS A 48 -10.86 4.03 9.30
N GLY A 49 -9.82 3.69 8.53
CA GLY A 49 -8.66 2.93 9.02
C GLY A 49 -7.79 3.74 9.99
N LEU A 50 -7.70 5.04 9.78
CA LEU A 50 -6.91 5.97 10.58
C LEU A 50 -7.67 6.62 11.72
N ALA A 51 -8.95 6.30 11.93
CA ALA A 51 -9.81 6.98 12.92
C ALA A 51 -9.29 6.94 14.37
N GLY A 52 -8.42 5.97 14.70
CA GLY A 52 -7.75 5.88 16.01
C GLY A 52 -6.48 6.72 16.15
N VAL A 53 -6.01 7.35 15.08
CA VAL A 53 -4.81 8.19 15.11
C VAL A 53 -5.20 9.61 15.53
N ARG A 54 -4.61 10.11 16.61
CA ARG A 54 -4.92 11.44 17.15
C ARG A 54 -4.53 12.56 16.18
N PRO A 55 -5.24 13.69 16.17
CA PRO A 55 -4.81 14.89 15.46
C PRO A 55 -3.39 15.31 15.87
N GLY A 56 -2.59 15.75 14.90
CA GLY A 56 -1.16 16.05 15.11
C GLY A 56 -0.25 14.80 15.09
N GLY A 57 -0.83 13.60 15.06
CA GLY A 57 -0.07 12.35 14.96
C GLY A 57 0.77 12.28 13.67
N VAL A 58 1.91 11.61 13.76
CA VAL A 58 2.83 11.43 12.63
C VAL A 58 2.49 10.16 11.88
N VAL A 59 2.25 10.28 10.57
CA VAL A 59 1.96 9.16 9.67
C VAL A 59 3.07 9.01 8.65
N LEU A 60 3.54 7.78 8.47
CA LEU A 60 4.43 7.41 7.38
C LEU A 60 3.58 6.97 6.18
N ASP A 61 3.62 7.72 5.08
CA ASP A 61 3.09 7.29 3.77
C ASP A 61 4.18 6.52 3.02
N ALA A 62 4.02 5.21 2.86
CA ALA A 62 5.07 4.32 2.36
C ALA A 62 4.52 3.11 1.56
N PRO A 63 4.83 3.03 0.25
CA PRO A 63 5.51 4.03 -0.56
C PRO A 63 4.61 5.21 -0.90
N CYS A 64 5.12 6.43 -0.79
CA CYS A 64 4.33 7.65 -1.04
C CYS A 64 4.16 7.96 -2.54
N GLY A 65 5.00 7.38 -3.40
CA GLY A 65 5.00 7.70 -4.82
C GLY A 65 5.18 9.21 -5.05
N THR A 66 4.27 9.80 -5.85
CA THR A 66 4.24 11.24 -6.12
C THR A 66 3.53 12.06 -5.02
N GLY A 67 3.32 11.51 -3.83
CA GLY A 67 2.74 12.21 -2.68
C GLY A 67 1.23 12.50 -2.78
N VAL A 68 0.49 11.72 -3.56
CA VAL A 68 -0.94 11.98 -3.86
C VAL A 68 -1.84 11.97 -2.62
N LEU A 69 -1.43 11.28 -1.54
CA LEU A 69 -2.19 11.22 -0.30
C LEU A 69 -1.88 12.38 0.65
N ALA A 70 -0.86 13.19 0.38
CA ALA A 70 -0.41 14.22 1.32
C ALA A 70 -1.51 15.22 1.69
N ASP A 71 -2.27 15.74 0.71
CA ASP A 71 -3.35 16.68 0.96
C ASP A 71 -4.48 16.05 1.80
N PHE A 72 -4.85 14.82 1.49
CA PHE A 72 -5.85 14.07 2.23
C PHE A 72 -5.43 13.84 3.69
N LEU A 73 -4.21 13.35 3.91
CA LEU A 73 -3.70 13.08 5.26
C LEU A 73 -3.59 14.37 6.09
N ARG A 74 -3.16 15.48 5.48
CA ARG A 74 -3.18 16.81 6.14
C ARG A 74 -4.60 17.25 6.50
N GLY A 75 -5.55 16.99 5.60
CA GLY A 75 -6.97 17.27 5.84
C GLY A 75 -7.55 16.50 7.04
N LEU A 76 -6.94 15.38 7.43
CA LEU A 76 -7.25 14.66 8.68
C LEU A 76 -6.51 15.24 9.90
N GLY A 77 -5.76 16.33 9.76
CA GLY A 77 -4.96 16.93 10.83
C GLY A 77 -3.68 16.14 11.15
N LEU A 78 -3.20 15.29 10.25
CA LEU A 78 -2.02 14.45 10.47
C LEU A 78 -0.76 15.12 9.92
N ARG A 79 0.38 14.81 10.54
CA ARG A 79 1.71 15.19 10.10
C ARG A 79 2.31 14.03 9.29
N ILE A 80 2.98 14.32 8.19
CA ILE A 80 3.33 13.30 7.19
C ILE A 80 4.84 13.20 7.04
N VAL A 81 5.35 11.96 7.00
CA VAL A 81 6.65 11.60 6.45
C VAL A 81 6.38 10.76 5.20
N GLY A 82 6.91 11.17 4.06
CA GLY A 82 6.82 10.39 2.82
C GLY A 82 8.04 9.49 2.64
N ALA A 83 7.84 8.23 2.32
CA ALA A 83 8.94 7.30 2.00
C ALA A 83 8.71 6.63 0.65
N ASP A 84 9.73 6.56 -0.19
CA ASP A 84 9.70 5.81 -1.45
C ASP A 84 11.12 5.36 -1.82
N ILE A 85 11.24 4.26 -2.56
CA ILE A 85 12.53 3.78 -3.06
C ILE A 85 13.03 4.60 -4.25
N SER A 86 12.12 5.23 -5.00
CA SER A 86 12.38 5.97 -6.24
C SER A 86 12.65 7.45 -5.96
N PRO A 87 13.88 7.94 -6.23
CA PRO A 87 14.18 9.37 -6.14
C PRO A 87 13.26 10.23 -7.03
N ALA A 88 12.94 9.75 -8.24
CA ALA A 88 12.09 10.48 -9.17
C ALA A 88 10.66 10.68 -8.64
N MET A 89 10.14 9.69 -7.87
CA MET A 89 8.85 9.84 -7.18
C MET A 89 8.95 10.87 -6.06
N LEU A 90 10.01 10.81 -5.25
CA LEU A 90 10.21 11.75 -4.14
C LEU A 90 10.38 13.19 -4.62
N GLU A 91 11.04 13.42 -5.75
CA GLU A 91 11.14 14.78 -6.32
C GLU A 91 9.78 15.36 -6.65
N VAL A 92 8.88 14.59 -7.26
CA VAL A 92 7.51 15.04 -7.53
C VAL A 92 6.70 15.19 -6.23
N ALA A 93 6.91 14.29 -5.25
CA ALA A 93 6.22 14.36 -3.97
C ALA A 93 6.54 15.65 -3.18
N LYS A 94 7.77 16.18 -3.30
CA LYS A 94 8.18 17.45 -2.66
C LYS A 94 7.32 18.65 -3.10
N GLU A 95 6.72 18.58 -4.28
CA GLU A 95 5.86 19.65 -4.81
C GLU A 95 4.46 19.67 -4.16
N ARG A 96 4.09 18.62 -3.38
CA ARG A 96 2.73 18.44 -2.81
C ARG A 96 2.46 19.23 -1.53
N GLY A 97 3.32 20.18 -1.20
CA GLY A 97 3.17 21.03 -0.02
C GLY A 97 3.80 20.44 1.25
N PRO A 98 3.55 21.05 2.41
CA PRO A 98 4.34 20.80 3.62
C PRO A 98 4.12 19.38 4.16
N VAL A 99 5.24 18.67 4.31
CA VAL A 99 5.38 17.42 5.04
C VAL A 99 6.58 17.53 5.99
N ILE A 100 6.70 16.65 6.99
CA ILE A 100 7.86 16.65 7.90
C ILE A 100 9.15 16.41 7.11
N GLY A 101 9.08 15.51 6.14
CA GLY A 101 10.21 15.17 5.28
C GLY A 101 9.92 14.02 4.34
N HIS A 102 10.89 13.78 3.43
CA HIS A 102 10.90 12.65 2.52
C HIS A 102 12.11 11.78 2.77
N VAL A 103 11.92 10.46 2.80
CA VAL A 103 12.97 9.48 3.04
C VAL A 103 13.05 8.53 1.86
N ARG A 104 14.22 8.36 1.28
CA ARG A 104 14.45 7.28 0.35
C ARG A 104 14.59 5.97 1.13
N ALA A 105 13.65 5.05 0.96
CA ALA A 105 13.57 3.83 1.76
C ALA A 105 13.19 2.61 0.93
N ASP A 106 13.87 1.50 1.18
CA ASP A 106 13.40 0.18 0.86
C ASP A 106 12.53 -0.32 2.02
N LEU A 107 11.27 -0.65 1.75
CA LEU A 107 10.31 -1.04 2.78
C LEU A 107 10.53 -2.45 3.35
N GLU A 108 11.44 -3.23 2.79
CA GLU A 108 11.91 -4.45 3.45
C GLU A 108 12.88 -4.15 4.60
N ARG A 109 13.63 -3.05 4.51
CA ARG A 109 14.63 -2.59 5.49
C ARG A 109 14.57 -1.07 5.60
N PRO A 110 13.48 -0.51 6.10
CA PRO A 110 13.31 0.94 6.16
C PRO A 110 14.33 1.57 7.14
N PRO A 111 15.02 2.66 6.75
CA PRO A 111 16.03 3.30 7.59
C PRO A 111 15.39 4.26 8.61
N LEU A 112 14.39 3.79 9.32
CA LEU A 112 13.63 4.53 10.31
C LEU A 112 13.67 3.79 11.66
N ARG A 113 13.61 4.53 12.75
CA ARG A 113 13.62 3.96 14.10
C ARG A 113 12.29 3.22 14.37
N PRO A 114 12.32 2.06 15.04
CA PRO A 114 11.11 1.41 15.52
C PRO A 114 10.25 2.36 16.36
N GLY A 115 8.93 2.29 16.16
CA GLY A 115 7.96 3.09 16.89
C GLY A 115 8.10 4.60 16.69
N SER A 116 8.71 5.06 15.59
CA SER A 116 8.96 6.50 15.34
C SER A 116 7.75 7.25 14.79
N VAL A 117 6.69 6.54 14.38
CA VAL A 117 5.46 7.14 13.85
C VAL A 117 4.22 6.58 14.56
N ASP A 118 3.10 7.30 14.45
CA ASP A 118 1.82 6.93 15.06
C ASP A 118 0.99 5.99 14.17
N ALA A 119 1.22 6.00 12.85
CA ALA A 119 0.65 5.04 11.91
C ALA A 119 1.50 4.93 10.65
N VAL A 120 1.31 3.82 9.91
CA VAL A 120 1.85 3.67 8.55
C VAL A 120 0.67 3.52 7.59
N VAL A 121 0.70 4.27 6.49
CA VAL A 121 -0.24 4.11 5.37
C VAL A 121 0.51 3.54 4.17
N SER A 122 -0.03 2.47 3.57
CA SER A 122 0.58 1.83 2.41
C SER A 122 -0.48 1.55 1.34
N THR A 123 -0.47 2.35 0.29
CA THR A 123 -1.47 2.18 -0.77
C THR A 123 -0.89 1.63 -2.06
N ARG A 124 -1.62 0.69 -2.69
CA ARG A 124 -1.29 0.13 -4.01
C ARG A 124 0.10 -0.45 -4.12
N PHE A 125 0.63 -0.97 -3.04
CA PHE A 125 1.97 -1.52 -2.97
C PHE A 125 1.96 -3.05 -2.77
N LEU A 126 1.31 -3.54 -1.73
CA LEU A 126 1.32 -4.98 -1.39
C LEU A 126 0.84 -5.87 -2.54
N MET A 127 -0.08 -5.37 -3.36
CA MET A 127 -0.59 -6.10 -4.52
C MET A 127 0.45 -6.30 -5.64
N HIS A 128 1.58 -5.65 -5.56
CA HIS A 128 2.68 -5.78 -6.52
C HIS A 128 3.82 -6.65 -6.00
N LEU A 129 3.77 -7.05 -4.72
CA LEU A 129 4.78 -7.88 -4.09
C LEU A 129 4.49 -9.37 -4.30
N PRO A 130 5.53 -10.21 -4.49
CA PRO A 130 5.42 -11.65 -4.37
C PRO A 130 4.83 -12.06 -3.00
N ALA A 131 4.14 -13.20 -2.96
CA ALA A 131 3.49 -13.69 -1.74
C ALA A 131 4.46 -13.81 -0.56
N ALA A 132 5.66 -14.32 -0.80
CA ALA A 132 6.69 -14.50 0.21
C ALA A 132 7.21 -13.18 0.83
N LEU A 133 7.13 -12.06 0.10
CA LEU A 133 7.63 -10.77 0.56
C LEU A 133 6.59 -9.96 1.34
N ARG A 134 5.30 -10.14 1.06
CA ARG A 134 4.24 -9.35 1.69
C ARG A 134 4.25 -9.43 3.22
N PRO A 135 4.34 -10.63 3.86
CA PRO A 135 4.41 -10.71 5.31
C PRO A 135 5.65 -10.03 5.90
N ARG A 136 6.80 -10.14 5.22
CA ARG A 136 8.06 -9.49 5.66
C ARG A 136 7.95 -7.98 5.64
N VAL A 137 7.42 -7.41 4.56
CA VAL A 137 7.22 -5.98 4.40
C VAL A 137 6.16 -5.46 5.38
N LEU A 138 5.06 -6.19 5.58
CA LEU A 138 4.05 -5.85 6.58
C LEU A 138 4.63 -5.80 7.99
N ARG A 139 5.44 -6.80 8.36
CA ARG A 139 6.16 -6.83 9.64
C ARG A 139 7.10 -5.63 9.77
N ALA A 140 7.92 -5.35 8.75
CA ALA A 140 8.83 -4.21 8.76
C ALA A 140 8.08 -2.88 8.92
N MET A 141 6.95 -2.68 8.23
CA MET A 141 6.11 -1.49 8.43
C MET A 141 5.52 -1.42 9.84
N ALA A 142 5.09 -2.55 10.40
CA ALA A 142 4.52 -2.59 11.75
C ALA A 142 5.54 -2.27 12.84
N THR A 143 6.82 -2.58 12.66
CA THR A 143 7.86 -2.18 13.62
C THR A 143 8.08 -0.68 13.68
N LEU A 144 7.76 0.07 12.63
CA LEU A 144 7.95 1.52 12.56
C LEU A 144 6.91 2.30 13.37
N THR A 145 5.76 1.70 13.63
CA THR A 145 4.63 2.40 14.23
C THR A 145 4.28 1.85 15.61
N ARG A 146 3.74 2.74 16.45
CA ARG A 146 3.09 2.38 17.73
C ARG A 146 1.59 2.11 17.56
N GLY A 147 1.06 2.42 16.40
CA GLY A 147 -0.36 2.28 16.06
C GLY A 147 -0.58 1.35 14.86
N PRO A 148 -1.61 1.61 14.06
CA PRO A 148 -1.96 0.75 12.95
C PRO A 148 -1.02 0.88 11.75
N VAL A 149 -0.90 -0.23 11.00
CA VAL A 149 -0.57 -0.20 9.57
C VAL A 149 -1.89 -0.28 8.81
N VAL A 150 -2.17 0.76 8.02
CA VAL A 150 -3.35 0.86 7.16
C VAL A 150 -2.91 0.65 5.72
N ALA A 151 -3.23 -0.50 5.15
CA ALA A 151 -2.72 -0.88 3.82
C ALA A 151 -3.83 -1.29 2.85
N THR A 152 -3.53 -1.28 1.56
CA THR A 152 -4.46 -1.77 0.54
C THR A 152 -4.03 -3.11 -0.04
N VAL A 153 -4.99 -4.01 -0.19
CA VAL A 153 -4.85 -5.31 -0.86
C VAL A 153 -5.94 -5.48 -1.90
N CYS A 154 -5.72 -6.37 -2.87
CA CYS A 154 -6.76 -6.76 -3.82
C CYS A 154 -7.44 -8.04 -3.39
N HIS A 155 -8.77 -8.12 -3.63
CA HIS A 155 -9.59 -9.29 -3.35
C HIS A 155 -10.34 -9.79 -4.59
N PRO A 156 -10.78 -11.07 -4.64
CA PRO A 156 -11.46 -11.64 -5.82
C PRO A 156 -12.96 -11.36 -5.90
N TYR A 157 -13.60 -10.85 -4.85
CA TYR A 157 -15.06 -10.79 -4.71
C TYR A 157 -15.67 -9.58 -5.45
N THR A 158 -15.51 -9.51 -6.78
CA THR A 158 -16.09 -8.43 -7.60
C THR A 158 -16.67 -8.95 -8.90
N VAL A 159 -17.66 -8.22 -9.44
CA VAL A 159 -18.23 -8.49 -10.77
C VAL A 159 -17.14 -8.52 -11.86
N LYS A 160 -16.16 -7.64 -11.74
CA LYS A 160 -15.03 -7.58 -12.69
C LYS A 160 -14.14 -8.83 -12.61
N THR A 161 -13.94 -9.38 -11.43
CA THR A 161 -13.18 -10.62 -11.25
C THR A 161 -13.97 -11.80 -11.80
N PHE A 162 -15.26 -11.85 -11.55
CA PHE A 162 -16.15 -12.87 -12.15
C PHE A 162 -16.07 -12.86 -13.68
N GLY A 163 -16.23 -11.69 -14.30
CA GLY A 163 -16.08 -11.54 -15.76
C GLY A 163 -14.70 -11.96 -16.30
N ARG A 164 -13.62 -11.78 -15.50
CA ARG A 164 -12.28 -12.29 -15.84
C ARG A 164 -12.20 -13.82 -15.77
N SER A 165 -12.81 -14.41 -14.74
CA SER A 165 -12.85 -15.87 -14.59
C SER A 165 -13.60 -16.52 -15.77
N VAL A 166 -14.72 -15.95 -16.17
CA VAL A 166 -15.45 -16.41 -17.37
C VAL A 166 -14.58 -16.30 -18.63
N ARG A 167 -13.87 -15.16 -18.83
CA ARG A 167 -12.97 -15.00 -19.99
C ARG A 167 -11.81 -15.99 -19.97
N ALA A 168 -11.27 -16.30 -18.79
CA ALA A 168 -10.20 -17.28 -18.63
C ALA A 168 -10.70 -18.69 -18.97
N ALA A 169 -11.92 -19.06 -18.53
CA ALA A 169 -12.56 -20.31 -18.87
C ALA A 169 -12.81 -20.46 -20.38
N LEU A 170 -13.02 -19.34 -21.09
CA LEU A 170 -13.14 -19.27 -22.54
C LEU A 170 -11.77 -19.19 -23.26
N GLY A 171 -10.66 -19.56 -22.60
CA GLY A 171 -9.32 -19.62 -23.18
C GLY A 171 -8.65 -18.26 -23.48
N ARG A 172 -9.24 -17.13 -23.03
CA ARG A 172 -8.66 -15.79 -23.25
C ARG A 172 -7.56 -15.50 -22.23
N LYS A 173 -6.44 -14.94 -22.68
CA LYS A 173 -5.36 -14.47 -21.80
C LYS A 173 -5.86 -13.37 -20.85
N VAL A 174 -5.82 -13.61 -19.56
CA VAL A 174 -6.19 -12.65 -18.52
C VAL A 174 -4.98 -12.34 -17.66
N LYS A 175 -4.70 -11.04 -17.48
CA LYS A 175 -3.61 -10.62 -16.59
C LYS A 175 -3.92 -11.06 -15.15
N LYS A 176 -3.09 -11.94 -14.61
CA LYS A 176 -3.17 -12.36 -13.21
C LYS A 176 -2.60 -11.25 -12.33
N SER A 177 -3.36 -10.76 -11.38
CA SER A 177 -2.87 -9.94 -10.27
C SER A 177 -3.10 -10.72 -8.99
N PRO A 178 -2.19 -10.70 -8.02
CA PRO A 178 -2.41 -11.35 -6.72
C PRO A 178 -3.69 -10.79 -6.08
N ARG A 179 -4.60 -11.68 -5.75
CA ARG A 179 -5.82 -11.37 -5.00
C ARG A 179 -5.88 -12.31 -3.83
N LEU A 180 -6.20 -11.76 -2.68
CA LEU A 180 -6.31 -12.51 -1.44
C LEU A 180 -7.77 -12.71 -1.08
N THR A 181 -8.16 -13.93 -0.87
CA THR A 181 -9.39 -14.22 -0.13
C THR A 181 -9.25 -13.75 1.30
N ARG A 182 -10.34 -13.69 2.04
CA ARG A 182 -10.30 -13.30 3.45
C ARG A 182 -9.40 -14.23 4.26
N LEU A 183 -9.50 -15.53 4.02
CA LEU A 183 -8.71 -16.55 4.72
C LEU A 183 -7.22 -16.43 4.41
N GLU A 184 -6.85 -16.25 3.12
CA GLU A 184 -5.45 -16.06 2.73
C GLU A 184 -4.87 -14.77 3.34
N LEU A 185 -5.64 -13.68 3.39
CA LEU A 185 -5.23 -12.44 4.03
C LEU A 185 -4.96 -12.62 5.52
N GLU A 186 -5.86 -13.31 6.23
CA GLU A 186 -5.70 -13.60 7.65
C GLU A 186 -4.46 -14.47 7.91
N ALA A 187 -4.21 -15.48 7.09
CA ALA A 187 -3.02 -16.32 7.17
C ALA A 187 -1.73 -15.53 6.89
N GLU A 188 -1.72 -14.66 5.87
CA GLU A 188 -0.55 -13.81 5.58
C GLU A 188 -0.26 -12.83 6.73
N VAL A 189 -1.28 -12.18 7.28
CA VAL A 189 -1.13 -11.25 8.40
C VAL A 189 -0.62 -11.99 9.65
N ALA A 190 -1.17 -13.16 9.94
CA ALA A 190 -0.72 -13.99 11.06
C ALA A 190 0.73 -14.45 10.88
N SER A 191 1.14 -14.85 9.67
CA SER A 191 2.53 -15.23 9.37
C SER A 191 3.53 -14.07 9.53
N ALA A 192 3.04 -12.83 9.40
CA ALA A 192 3.82 -11.63 9.72
C ALA A 192 3.94 -11.36 11.23
N GLY A 193 3.32 -12.15 12.11
CA GLY A 193 3.24 -11.88 13.55
C GLY A 193 2.34 -10.69 13.87
N LEU A 194 1.34 -10.44 13.03
CA LEU A 194 0.43 -9.31 13.15
C LEU A 194 -1.01 -9.80 13.36
N ARG A 195 -1.86 -8.91 13.86
CA ARG A 195 -3.30 -9.12 14.02
C ARG A 195 -4.06 -8.25 13.02
N LEU A 196 -4.93 -8.87 12.24
CA LEU A 196 -5.88 -8.18 11.37
C LEU A 196 -7.04 -7.65 12.23
N GLU A 197 -7.14 -6.34 12.37
CA GLU A 197 -8.23 -5.70 13.13
C GLU A 197 -9.46 -5.50 12.27
N ARG A 198 -9.30 -4.90 11.09
CA ARG A 198 -10.42 -4.56 10.21
C ARG A 198 -10.09 -4.77 8.74
N VAL A 199 -11.13 -5.10 7.98
CA VAL A 199 -11.14 -5.05 6.52
C VAL A 199 -12.26 -4.11 6.08
N ILE A 200 -11.91 -3.06 5.37
CA ILE A 200 -12.81 -2.00 4.92
C ILE A 200 -12.89 -2.04 3.40
N PRO A 201 -14.00 -2.44 2.79
CA PRO A 201 -14.14 -2.40 1.34
C PRO A 201 -14.21 -0.96 0.86
N VAL A 202 -13.44 -0.63 -0.18
CA VAL A 202 -13.47 0.71 -0.81
C VAL A 202 -14.81 0.94 -1.48
N MET A 203 -15.28 -0.06 -2.21
CA MET A 203 -16.63 -0.10 -2.78
C MET A 203 -17.03 -1.57 -2.92
N PRO A 204 -18.06 -2.01 -2.16
CA PRO A 204 -18.51 -3.39 -2.23
C PRO A 204 -18.83 -3.81 -3.68
N ILE A 205 -18.47 -5.04 -4.06
CA ILE A 205 -18.78 -5.67 -5.35
C ILE A 205 -18.11 -5.02 -6.58
N LEU A 206 -17.89 -3.70 -6.59
CA LEU A 206 -17.38 -2.95 -7.74
C LEU A 206 -15.87 -2.68 -7.70
N SER A 207 -15.29 -2.51 -6.53
CA SER A 207 -13.84 -2.31 -6.34
C SER A 207 -13.16 -3.58 -5.86
N GLU A 208 -12.03 -3.93 -6.47
CA GLU A 208 -11.18 -5.06 -6.05
C GLU A 208 -10.28 -4.70 -4.84
N VAL A 209 -10.45 -3.53 -4.24
CA VAL A 209 -9.55 -3.02 -3.20
C VAL A 209 -10.23 -3.08 -1.84
N TRP A 210 -9.55 -3.74 -0.92
CA TRP A 210 -9.78 -3.60 0.51
C TRP A 210 -8.72 -2.70 1.14
N VAL A 211 -9.13 -1.88 2.09
CA VAL A 211 -8.24 -1.27 3.09
C VAL A 211 -8.22 -2.20 4.30
N ILE A 212 -7.04 -2.61 4.71
CA ILE A 212 -6.82 -3.44 5.90
C ILE A 212 -6.19 -2.61 7.00
N VAL A 213 -6.56 -2.90 8.23
CA VAL A 213 -5.96 -2.34 9.45
C VAL A 213 -5.32 -3.48 10.21
N VAL A 214 -4.01 -3.42 10.38
CA VAL A 214 -3.25 -4.44 11.11
C VAL A 214 -2.41 -3.80 12.22
N HIS A 215 -2.19 -4.56 13.28
CA HIS A 215 -1.38 -4.17 14.42
C HIS A 215 -0.36 -5.25 14.75
N ALA A 216 0.74 -4.87 15.40
CA ALA A 216 1.61 -5.83 16.04
C ALA A 216 0.82 -6.63 17.08
N THR A 217 1.08 -7.94 17.15
CA THR A 217 0.51 -8.78 18.21
C THR A 217 1.20 -8.45 19.53
N PRO A 218 0.47 -8.16 20.61
CA PRO A 218 1.10 -7.96 21.92
C PRO A 218 1.97 -9.17 22.29
N GLY A 219 3.23 -8.94 22.64
CA GLY A 219 4.16 -10.01 23.07
C GLY A 219 4.95 -10.69 21.94
N ALA A 220 4.89 -10.22 20.69
CA ALA A 220 5.66 -10.75 19.55
C ALA A 220 6.96 -9.93 19.27
N ALA A 221 7.48 -9.24 20.25
CA ALA A 221 8.74 -8.48 20.17
C ALA A 221 9.91 -9.29 20.73
#